data_03ebe55ac4523d15287e0c3aa3f81d24
#
_entry.id   03ebe55ac4523d15287e0c3aa3f81d24
#
_cell.length_a   1.000
_cell.length_b   1.000
_cell.length_c   1.000
_cell.angle_alpha   90.00
_cell.angle_beta   90.00
_cell.angle_gamma   90.00
#
_symmetry.space_group_name_H-M   'P 1'
#
loop_
_entity.id
_entity.type
_entity.pdbx_description
1 polymer ?
#
loop_
_entity_poly.entity_id
_entity_poly.type
_entity_poly.pdbx_seq_one_letter_code
_entity_poly.pdbx_strand_id
1 'polypeptide(L)'
;MTPWRPPVERFWLQEVSDGVCPGVYEVQKDFAIELHELDCTDSTNALLLEMARGGAPIGTVVWAHRQEEGRGRLGRSFSSPVGGVYISMLVPSPSDPKDIGFALTAKAGVAVKRAIRDVCGVECGIKWVNDIVLDGLKVCGILAQMAAREGENVVVVGIGVNYATPLSCFSGELRGIVGSLYDTDIVAAKDVPSMRSFVMSLVANLYGLVCGKECNGVDFATCGTNSDAANGGATNGKSCAKWFCEYKGSSTILGNEVKIIQAGAVVGEGRAVLIDDDCHLHVLCDDGHETILSTGEVSVRKRGLK
;
A
#
# COMPACT_ATOMS: atom_id res chain seq x y z
N MET A 1 -19.01 30.63 9.79
CA MET A 1 -18.25 29.73 10.67
C MET A 1 -17.05 29.21 9.83
N THR A 2 -15.83 29.56 10.21
CA THR A 2 -14.64 28.98 9.60
C THR A 2 -14.65 27.49 9.90
N PRO A 3 -14.53 26.59 8.90
CA PRO A 3 -14.46 25.17 9.16
C PRO A 3 -13.25 24.89 10.07
N TRP A 4 -13.45 24.06 11.08
CA TRP A 4 -12.38 23.61 11.96
C TRP A 4 -11.27 22.97 11.12
N ARG A 5 -10.04 23.46 11.30
CA ARG A 5 -8.85 22.87 10.66
C ARG A 5 -7.97 22.29 11.77
N PRO A 6 -7.59 21.03 11.68
CA PRO A 6 -6.65 20.45 12.62
C PRO A 6 -5.29 21.17 12.57
N PRO A 7 -4.49 21.10 13.65
CA PRO A 7 -3.13 21.62 13.63
C PRO A 7 -2.35 21.03 12.45
N VAL A 8 -1.54 21.87 11.78
CA VAL A 8 -0.80 21.53 10.58
C VAL A 8 0.68 21.64 10.88
N GLU A 9 1.42 20.59 10.62
CA GLU A 9 2.86 20.62 10.56
C GLU A 9 3.30 20.60 9.09
N ARG A 10 4.16 21.54 8.71
CA ARG A 10 4.72 21.61 7.35
C ARG A 10 6.17 21.20 7.40
N PHE A 11 6.57 20.30 6.53
CA PHE A 11 7.95 19.92 6.36
C PHE A 11 8.27 19.69 4.90
N TRP A 12 9.56 19.91 4.57
CA TRP A 12 10.10 19.63 3.25
C TRP A 12 10.79 18.28 3.31
N LEU A 13 10.53 17.44 2.36
CA LEU A 13 11.33 16.24 2.18
C LEU A 13 12.65 16.70 1.54
N GLN A 14 13.71 16.80 2.34
CA GLN A 14 15.04 17.14 1.85
C GLN A 14 15.79 15.86 1.47
N GLU A 15 16.54 15.95 0.36
CA GLU A 15 17.53 14.95 0.02
C GLU A 15 18.62 14.92 1.10
N VAL A 16 18.82 13.80 1.73
CA VAL A 16 20.00 13.59 2.59
C VAL A 16 21.15 13.21 1.67
N SER A 17 21.92 14.19 1.26
CA SER A 17 23.23 13.96 0.68
C SER A 17 24.16 13.51 1.79
N ASP A 18 24.61 12.32 1.69
CA ASP A 18 25.76 11.64 2.27
C ASP A 18 25.44 10.37 3.05
N GLY A 19 25.51 9.28 2.34
CA GLY A 19 26.27 8.08 2.77
C GLY A 19 25.64 7.08 3.75
N VAL A 20 24.38 7.21 4.25
CA VAL A 20 23.92 6.29 5.32
C VAL A 20 22.56 5.62 5.13
N CYS A 21 21.77 5.99 4.12
CA CYS A 21 20.51 5.27 3.85
C CYS A 21 20.33 5.01 2.35
N PRO A 22 20.36 3.76 1.87
CA PRO A 22 19.95 3.45 0.51
C PRO A 22 18.44 3.56 0.40
N GLY A 23 17.96 4.58 -0.31
CA GLY A 23 16.53 4.72 -0.62
C GLY A 23 15.93 6.12 -0.46
N VAL A 24 16.73 7.15 -0.24
CA VAL A 24 16.25 8.53 -0.22
C VAL A 24 16.03 9.01 -1.64
N TYR A 25 14.80 9.39 -1.96
CA TYR A 25 14.41 9.87 -3.29
C TYR A 25 14.58 11.38 -3.38
N GLU A 26 15.09 11.85 -4.52
CA GLU A 26 15.09 13.28 -4.87
C GLU A 26 13.64 13.78 -4.95
N VAL A 27 13.23 14.60 -4.00
CA VAL A 27 11.93 15.29 -4.03
C VAL A 27 12.14 16.63 -4.75
N GLN A 28 11.31 16.91 -5.75
CA GLN A 28 11.33 18.22 -6.41
C GLN A 28 11.11 19.31 -5.35
N LYS A 29 11.90 20.38 -5.43
CA LYS A 29 11.98 21.52 -4.49
C LYS A 29 10.67 22.26 -4.18
N ASP A 30 9.56 21.90 -4.83
CA ASP A 30 8.35 22.71 -4.88
C ASP A 30 7.14 22.14 -4.13
N PHE A 31 7.28 20.99 -3.42
CA PHE A 31 6.15 20.39 -2.71
C PHE A 31 6.41 20.27 -1.22
N ALA A 32 5.65 21.03 -0.44
CA ALA A 32 5.57 20.87 1.01
C ALA A 32 4.60 19.73 1.35
N ILE A 33 4.97 18.87 2.28
CA ILE A 33 4.06 17.96 2.93
C ILE A 33 3.35 18.73 4.05
N GLU A 34 2.02 18.70 4.04
CA GLU A 34 1.18 19.25 5.12
C GLU A 34 0.63 18.07 5.94
N LEU A 35 1.19 17.82 7.11
CA LEU A 35 0.76 16.74 7.99
C LEU A 35 -0.23 17.24 9.04
N HIS A 36 -1.41 16.63 9.05
CA HIS A 36 -2.45 16.81 10.06
C HIS A 36 -2.50 15.58 10.95
N GLU A 37 -2.00 15.68 12.17
CA GLU A 37 -2.02 14.61 13.15
C GLU A 37 -3.23 14.74 14.05
N LEU A 38 -3.96 13.64 14.28
CA LEU A 38 -5.22 13.57 15.01
C LEU A 38 -5.21 12.39 15.99
N ASP A 39 -5.77 12.60 17.17
CA ASP A 39 -5.98 11.50 18.11
C ASP A 39 -7.02 10.51 17.56
N CYS A 40 -8.11 11.03 16.96
CA CYS A 40 -9.20 10.22 16.44
C CYS A 40 -9.92 10.95 15.29
N THR A 41 -10.47 10.17 14.37
CA THR A 41 -11.41 10.61 13.33
C THR A 41 -12.31 9.44 12.92
N ASP A 42 -13.41 9.72 12.24
CA ASP A 42 -14.23 8.65 11.66
C ASP A 42 -13.43 7.88 10.62
N SER A 43 -12.82 8.59 9.65
CA SER A 43 -11.97 8.00 8.63
C SER A 43 -11.02 9.04 8.06
N THR A 44 -9.71 8.75 8.05
CA THR A 44 -8.69 9.62 7.44
C THR A 44 -8.94 9.83 5.95
N ASN A 45 -9.41 8.79 5.23
CA ASN A 45 -9.80 8.90 3.83
C ASN A 45 -11.01 9.84 3.65
N ALA A 46 -12.05 9.68 4.46
CA ALA A 46 -13.26 10.50 4.34
C ALA A 46 -12.94 11.98 4.61
N LEU A 47 -12.16 12.25 5.66
CA LEU A 47 -11.72 13.60 6.00
C LEU A 47 -10.86 14.21 4.88
N LEU A 48 -9.90 13.46 4.37
CA LEU A 48 -9.02 13.99 3.31
C LEU A 48 -9.75 14.14 1.97
N LEU A 49 -10.75 13.32 1.67
CA LEU A 49 -11.64 13.51 0.51
C LEU A 49 -12.45 14.82 0.62
N GLU A 50 -12.90 15.18 1.82
CA GLU A 50 -13.57 16.47 2.07
C GLU A 50 -12.58 17.62 1.92
N MET A 51 -11.40 17.53 2.53
CA MET A 51 -10.35 18.53 2.40
C MET A 51 -9.93 18.74 0.93
N ALA A 52 -9.83 17.65 0.14
CA ALA A 52 -9.50 17.70 -1.28
C ALA A 52 -10.54 18.48 -2.08
N ARG A 53 -11.85 18.24 -1.83
CA ARG A 53 -12.94 19.03 -2.44
C ARG A 53 -12.87 20.50 -2.04
N GLY A 54 -12.40 20.79 -0.84
CA GLY A 54 -12.16 22.15 -0.32
C GLY A 54 -10.86 22.79 -0.83
N GLY A 55 -10.12 22.14 -1.76
CA GLY A 55 -8.92 22.70 -2.38
C GLY A 55 -7.62 22.41 -1.63
N ALA A 56 -7.57 21.42 -0.74
CA ALA A 56 -6.33 21.01 -0.09
C ALA A 56 -5.23 20.70 -1.13
N PRO A 57 -3.97 21.13 -0.93
CA PRO A 57 -2.91 20.91 -1.90
C PRO A 57 -2.51 19.43 -1.97
N ILE A 58 -1.93 19.03 -3.12
CA ILE A 58 -1.24 17.75 -3.26
C ILE A 58 -0.12 17.69 -2.19
N GLY A 59 0.06 16.53 -1.57
CA GLY A 59 0.98 16.37 -0.44
C GLY A 59 0.33 16.61 0.92
N THR A 60 -0.97 16.96 0.98
CA THR A 60 -1.70 16.96 2.25
C THR A 60 -1.83 15.53 2.77
N VAL A 61 -1.48 15.35 4.04
CA VAL A 61 -1.50 14.09 4.76
C VAL A 61 -2.35 14.22 6.01
N VAL A 62 -3.24 13.26 6.24
CA VAL A 62 -3.99 13.10 7.50
C VAL A 62 -3.51 11.81 8.15
N TRP A 63 -3.04 11.89 9.39
CA TRP A 63 -2.65 10.76 10.22
C TRP A 63 -3.50 10.74 11.50
N ALA A 64 -4.13 9.61 11.80
CA ALA A 64 -4.91 9.41 13.01
C ALA A 64 -4.38 8.22 13.80
N HIS A 65 -4.46 8.33 15.14
CA HIS A 65 -4.07 7.25 16.06
C HIS A 65 -5.18 6.21 16.23
N ARG A 66 -6.44 6.57 15.87
CA ARG A 66 -7.62 5.71 15.89
C ARG A 66 -8.63 6.17 14.84
N GLN A 67 -9.42 5.23 14.29
CA GLN A 67 -10.59 5.55 13.48
C GLN A 67 -11.83 4.86 14.04
N GLU A 68 -12.98 5.54 13.98
CA GLU A 68 -14.26 4.98 14.41
C GLU A 68 -14.97 4.25 13.27
N GLU A 69 -14.85 4.76 12.04
CA GLU A 69 -15.45 4.20 10.83
C GLU A 69 -14.38 3.92 9.74
N GLY A 70 -13.30 3.25 10.13
CA GLY A 70 -12.24 2.88 9.19
C GLY A 70 -12.80 2.09 7.99
N ARG A 71 -12.36 2.44 6.78
CA ARG A 71 -12.91 1.90 5.52
C ARG A 71 -11.89 1.06 4.79
N GLY A 72 -12.34 -0.09 4.31
CA GLY A 72 -11.63 -0.96 3.39
C GLY A 72 -12.27 -0.98 2.00
N ARG A 73 -11.73 -1.79 1.10
CA ARG A 73 -12.28 -1.99 -0.24
C ARG A 73 -13.66 -2.68 -0.18
N LEU A 74 -14.48 -2.44 -1.21
CA LEU A 74 -15.79 -3.07 -1.38
C LEU A 74 -16.76 -2.78 -0.20
N GLY A 75 -16.67 -1.60 0.41
CA GLY A 75 -17.54 -1.21 1.52
C GLY A 75 -17.27 -1.95 2.83
N ARG A 76 -16.19 -2.73 2.93
CA ARG A 76 -15.82 -3.41 4.19
C ARG A 76 -15.31 -2.39 5.20
N SER A 77 -15.53 -2.66 6.47
CA SER A 77 -14.88 -1.91 7.55
C SER A 77 -13.40 -2.32 7.68
N PHE A 78 -12.59 -1.39 8.15
CA PHE A 78 -11.21 -1.63 8.57
C PHE A 78 -11.09 -1.31 10.06
N SER A 79 -10.91 -2.33 10.88
CA SER A 79 -10.76 -2.15 12.33
C SER A 79 -9.52 -1.31 12.63
N SER A 80 -9.72 -0.21 13.36
CA SER A 80 -8.70 0.82 13.52
C SER A 80 -8.53 1.23 15.00
N PRO A 81 -8.16 0.29 15.91
CA PRO A 81 -7.97 0.59 17.33
C PRO A 81 -6.68 1.41 17.55
N VAL A 82 -6.50 1.93 18.76
CA VAL A 82 -5.25 2.58 19.18
C VAL A 82 -4.06 1.62 19.00
N GLY A 83 -2.91 2.18 18.62
CA GLY A 83 -1.68 1.42 18.35
C GLY A 83 -1.44 1.18 16.85
N GLY A 84 -2.44 1.40 16.01
CA GLY A 84 -2.26 1.41 14.57
C GLY A 84 -1.78 2.77 14.02
N VAL A 85 -1.33 2.77 12.76
CA VAL A 85 -1.07 3.96 11.96
C VAL A 85 -2.13 4.02 10.86
N TYR A 86 -2.98 5.03 10.92
CA TYR A 86 -4.03 5.26 9.92
C TYR A 86 -3.74 6.57 9.21
N ILE A 87 -3.26 6.47 7.98
CA ILE A 87 -2.77 7.62 7.23
C ILE A 87 -3.48 7.69 5.87
N SER A 88 -3.77 8.89 5.43
CA SER A 88 -4.24 9.18 4.08
C SER A 88 -3.42 10.30 3.47
N MET A 89 -3.03 10.17 2.21
CA MET A 89 -2.26 11.17 1.49
C MET A 89 -2.96 11.56 0.20
N LEU A 90 -3.02 12.87 -0.06
CA LEU A 90 -3.54 13.43 -1.31
C LEU A 90 -2.44 13.44 -2.37
N VAL A 91 -2.70 12.74 -3.46
CA VAL A 91 -1.74 12.57 -4.57
C VAL A 91 -2.38 12.97 -5.90
N PRO A 92 -1.58 13.30 -6.93
CA PRO A 92 -2.10 13.56 -8.27
C PRO A 92 -2.87 12.34 -8.80
N SER A 93 -3.89 12.59 -9.61
CA SER A 93 -4.51 11.52 -10.38
C SER A 93 -3.53 11.05 -11.46
N PRO A 94 -3.35 9.71 -11.63
CA PRO A 94 -2.65 9.20 -12.80
C PRO A 94 -3.31 9.65 -14.09
N SER A 95 -2.53 9.76 -15.17
CA SER A 95 -3.02 10.17 -16.49
C SER A 95 -4.02 9.15 -17.06
N ASP A 96 -3.85 7.86 -16.77
CA ASP A 96 -4.83 6.82 -17.09
C ASP A 96 -5.66 6.48 -15.83
N PRO A 97 -6.99 6.63 -15.86
CA PRO A 97 -7.86 6.26 -14.75
C PRO A 97 -7.74 4.79 -14.30
N LYS A 98 -7.29 3.88 -15.18
CA LYS A 98 -7.05 2.48 -14.85
C LYS A 98 -5.93 2.31 -13.82
N ASP A 99 -4.92 3.20 -13.85
CA ASP A 99 -3.78 3.17 -12.92
C ASP A 99 -4.16 3.48 -11.48
N ILE A 100 -5.30 4.12 -11.23
CA ILE A 100 -5.79 4.47 -9.89
C ILE A 100 -6.05 3.19 -9.08
N GLY A 101 -6.62 2.16 -9.71
CA GLY A 101 -7.03 0.93 -9.02
C GLY A 101 -5.86 0.02 -8.65
N PHE A 102 -4.86 -0.12 -9.51
CA PHE A 102 -3.81 -1.13 -9.39
C PHE A 102 -2.40 -0.56 -9.24
N ALA A 103 -1.92 0.19 -10.21
CA ALA A 103 -0.54 0.70 -10.18
C ALA A 103 -0.29 1.62 -8.97
N LEU A 104 -1.22 2.52 -8.67
CA LEU A 104 -1.11 3.40 -7.49
C LEU A 104 -1.17 2.61 -6.18
N THR A 105 -2.08 1.62 -6.08
CA THR A 105 -2.19 0.75 -4.91
C THR A 105 -0.94 -0.13 -4.76
N ALA A 106 -0.39 -0.64 -5.86
CA ALA A 106 0.85 -1.43 -5.86
C ALA A 106 2.06 -0.58 -5.41
N LYS A 107 2.19 0.66 -5.91
CA LYS A 107 3.20 1.62 -5.45
C LYS A 107 3.07 1.90 -3.96
N ALA A 108 1.85 2.10 -3.47
CA ALA A 108 1.61 2.28 -2.04
C ALA A 108 2.01 1.03 -1.23
N GLY A 109 1.78 -0.18 -1.75
CA GLY A 109 2.24 -1.43 -1.15
C GLY A 109 3.76 -1.50 -1.02
N VAL A 110 4.48 -1.09 -2.06
CA VAL A 110 5.95 -0.99 -2.04
C VAL A 110 6.43 0.06 -1.03
N ALA A 111 5.76 1.23 -0.97
CA ALA A 111 6.08 2.28 0.00
C ALA A 111 5.95 1.80 1.45
N VAL A 112 4.86 1.10 1.77
CA VAL A 112 4.64 0.49 3.09
C VAL A 112 5.72 -0.53 3.41
N LYS A 113 5.99 -1.46 2.47
CA LYS A 113 7.02 -2.49 2.66
C LYS A 113 8.39 -1.86 2.94
N ARG A 114 8.78 -0.83 2.18
CA ARG A 114 10.04 -0.11 2.40
C ARG A 114 10.07 0.54 3.78
N ALA A 115 9.02 1.25 4.18
CA ALA A 115 8.95 1.89 5.50
C ALA A 115 9.04 0.88 6.65
N ILE A 116 8.38 -0.29 6.53
CA ILE A 116 8.48 -1.38 7.50
C ILE A 116 9.92 -1.89 7.58
N ARG A 117 10.56 -2.17 6.46
CA ARG A 117 11.95 -2.62 6.42
C ARG A 117 12.90 -1.57 7.03
N ASP A 118 12.77 -0.31 6.62
CA ASP A 118 13.72 0.76 6.96
C ASP A 118 13.63 1.16 8.44
N VAL A 119 12.44 1.11 9.03
CA VAL A 119 12.22 1.54 10.44
C VAL A 119 12.14 0.36 11.40
N CYS A 120 11.50 -0.73 10.98
CA CYS A 120 11.24 -1.87 11.86
C CYS A 120 12.24 -3.01 11.64
N GLY A 121 13.03 -3.00 10.55
CA GLY A 121 13.94 -4.09 10.21
C GLY A 121 13.26 -5.39 9.85
N VAL A 122 11.96 -5.34 9.48
CA VAL A 122 11.12 -6.52 9.20
C VAL A 122 10.83 -6.63 7.70
N GLU A 123 10.97 -7.82 7.15
CA GLU A 123 10.57 -8.11 5.77
C GLU A 123 9.14 -8.63 5.70
N CYS A 124 8.32 -7.94 4.90
CA CYS A 124 6.93 -8.28 4.68
C CYS A 124 6.68 -8.69 3.23
N GLY A 125 5.63 -9.48 3.02
CA GLY A 125 5.12 -9.81 1.70
C GLY A 125 3.96 -8.91 1.27
N ILE A 126 3.73 -8.83 -0.04
CA ILE A 126 2.59 -8.13 -0.62
C ILE A 126 1.60 -9.17 -1.15
N LYS A 127 0.40 -9.17 -0.61
CA LYS A 127 -0.71 -9.96 -1.17
C LYS A 127 -1.48 -9.08 -2.14
N TRP A 128 -1.52 -9.51 -3.38
CA TRP A 128 -2.23 -8.81 -4.46
C TRP A 128 -3.66 -8.44 -4.07
N VAL A 129 -4.04 -7.21 -4.19
CA VAL A 129 -3.33 -6.07 -4.78
C VAL A 129 -2.91 -5.07 -3.67
N ASN A 130 -3.46 -5.12 -2.48
CA ASN A 130 -3.53 -4.04 -1.51
C ASN A 130 -3.26 -4.43 -0.05
N ASP A 131 -2.85 -5.65 0.22
CA ASP A 131 -2.59 -6.12 1.58
C ASP A 131 -1.10 -6.39 1.79
N ILE A 132 -0.56 -5.92 2.93
CA ILE A 132 0.77 -6.32 3.39
C ILE A 132 0.59 -7.41 4.43
N VAL A 133 1.40 -8.45 4.31
CA VAL A 133 1.33 -9.62 5.18
C VAL A 133 2.69 -9.91 5.81
N LEU A 134 2.64 -10.27 7.08
CA LEU A 134 3.76 -10.75 7.88
C LEU A 134 3.36 -12.10 8.47
N ASP A 135 4.18 -13.13 8.25
CA ASP A 135 3.92 -14.50 8.73
C ASP A 135 2.52 -15.04 8.34
N GLY A 136 2.05 -14.64 7.16
CA GLY A 136 0.74 -15.05 6.64
C GLY A 136 -0.44 -14.23 7.17
N LEU A 137 -0.24 -13.34 8.14
CA LEU A 137 -1.26 -12.48 8.72
C LEU A 137 -1.24 -11.09 8.07
N LYS A 138 -2.42 -10.51 7.85
CA LYS A 138 -2.54 -9.16 7.31
C LYS A 138 -2.17 -8.11 8.36
N VAL A 139 -1.10 -7.35 8.11
CA VAL A 139 -0.66 -6.24 8.97
C VAL A 139 -0.99 -4.87 8.40
N CYS A 140 -1.33 -4.78 7.10
CA CYS A 140 -1.72 -3.52 6.49
C CYS A 140 -2.76 -3.72 5.39
N GLY A 141 -3.64 -2.72 5.22
CA GLY A 141 -4.56 -2.60 4.10
C GLY A 141 -4.45 -1.23 3.43
N ILE A 142 -4.61 -1.17 2.11
CA ILE A 142 -4.49 0.03 1.30
C ILE A 142 -5.79 0.28 0.54
N LEU A 143 -6.23 1.54 0.48
CA LEU A 143 -7.44 1.97 -0.21
C LEU A 143 -7.19 3.27 -0.97
N ALA A 144 -7.18 3.23 -2.29
CA ALA A 144 -7.13 4.42 -3.14
C ALA A 144 -8.56 4.83 -3.54
N GLN A 145 -8.88 6.12 -3.42
CA GLN A 145 -10.18 6.68 -3.78
C GLN A 145 -9.99 7.99 -4.54
N MET A 146 -10.71 8.12 -5.66
CA MET A 146 -10.69 9.35 -6.45
C MET A 146 -11.58 10.42 -5.81
N ALA A 147 -11.09 11.65 -5.81
CA ALA A 147 -11.85 12.85 -5.53
C ALA A 147 -11.88 13.74 -6.77
N ALA A 148 -13.08 14.13 -7.19
CA ALA A 148 -13.25 15.20 -8.16
C ALA A 148 -13.19 16.55 -7.43
N ARG A 149 -12.36 17.46 -7.93
CA ARG A 149 -12.36 18.87 -7.53
C ARG A 149 -12.40 19.75 -8.78
N GLU A 150 -12.65 21.04 -8.60
CA GLU A 150 -12.85 21.95 -9.73
C GLU A 150 -11.62 21.95 -10.66
N GLY A 151 -11.84 21.49 -11.91
CA GLY A 151 -10.83 21.45 -12.97
C GLY A 151 -9.90 20.23 -13.01
N GLU A 152 -9.87 19.38 -11.99
CA GLU A 152 -9.00 18.20 -11.99
C GLU A 152 -9.51 17.04 -11.12
N ASN A 153 -8.98 15.85 -11.37
CA ASN A 153 -9.14 14.71 -10.47
C ASN A 153 -7.87 14.54 -9.62
N VAL A 154 -8.06 14.18 -8.37
CA VAL A 154 -7.01 13.83 -7.42
C VAL A 154 -7.33 12.51 -6.75
N VAL A 155 -6.34 11.88 -6.13
CA VAL A 155 -6.55 10.60 -5.45
C VAL A 155 -6.15 10.71 -4.00
N VAL A 156 -6.98 10.16 -3.12
CA VAL A 156 -6.66 9.93 -1.71
C VAL A 156 -6.19 8.48 -1.57
N VAL A 157 -4.95 8.29 -1.15
CA VAL A 157 -4.37 6.98 -0.85
C VAL A 157 -4.39 6.79 0.66
N GLY A 158 -5.29 5.91 1.13
CA GLY A 158 -5.40 5.53 2.53
C GLY A 158 -4.61 4.25 2.82
N ILE A 159 -3.92 4.25 3.94
CA ILE A 159 -3.07 3.15 4.41
C ILE A 159 -3.36 2.95 5.89
N GLY A 160 -3.83 1.76 6.25
CA GLY A 160 -4.00 1.35 7.64
C GLY A 160 -3.00 0.26 8.00
N VAL A 161 -2.14 0.52 8.99
CA VAL A 161 -1.13 -0.43 9.46
C VAL A 161 -1.41 -0.79 10.91
N ASN A 162 -1.50 -2.07 11.21
CA ASN A 162 -1.50 -2.59 12.58
C ASN A 162 -0.06 -2.51 13.10
N TYR A 163 0.35 -1.35 13.62
CA TYR A 163 1.76 -1.06 13.94
C TYR A 163 2.16 -1.62 15.30
N ALA A 164 1.60 -1.05 16.36
CA ALA A 164 1.78 -1.47 17.75
C ALA A 164 0.42 -1.83 18.36
N THR A 165 -0.38 -2.58 17.61
CA THR A 165 -1.76 -2.89 17.94
C THR A 165 -1.81 -4.20 18.73
N PRO A 166 -2.40 -4.23 19.94
CA PRO A 166 -2.61 -5.47 20.67
C PRO A 166 -3.61 -6.35 19.92
N LEU A 167 -3.28 -7.62 19.71
CA LEU A 167 -4.16 -8.54 18.98
C LEU A 167 -5.46 -8.82 19.72
N SER A 168 -5.51 -8.61 21.03
CA SER A 168 -6.73 -8.67 21.84
C SER A 168 -7.81 -7.67 21.43
N CYS A 169 -7.43 -6.56 20.77
CA CYS A 169 -8.38 -5.55 20.27
C CYS A 169 -9.20 -6.02 19.07
N PHE A 170 -8.78 -7.08 18.38
CA PHE A 170 -9.51 -7.60 17.22
C PHE A 170 -10.58 -8.61 17.60
N SER A 171 -11.76 -8.50 16.95
CA SER A 171 -12.85 -9.46 17.13
C SER A 171 -12.42 -10.88 16.77
N GLY A 172 -13.15 -11.90 17.27
CA GLY A 172 -12.85 -13.30 17.00
C GLY A 172 -12.84 -13.68 15.52
N GLU A 173 -13.62 -12.99 14.69
CA GLU A 173 -13.66 -13.19 13.23
C GLU A 173 -12.36 -12.75 12.53
N LEU A 174 -11.63 -11.80 13.10
CA LEU A 174 -10.36 -11.30 12.56
C LEU A 174 -9.16 -12.09 13.10
N ARG A 175 -9.33 -12.88 14.15
CA ARG A 175 -8.24 -13.69 14.71
C ARG A 175 -7.75 -14.72 13.70
N GLY A 176 -6.42 -14.82 13.56
CA GLY A 176 -5.79 -15.69 12.55
C GLY A 176 -5.85 -15.16 11.12
N ILE A 177 -6.43 -13.95 10.90
CA ILE A 177 -6.45 -13.26 9.60
C ILE A 177 -5.61 -11.99 9.67
N VAL A 178 -5.72 -11.23 10.77
CA VAL A 178 -4.95 -10.01 11.01
C VAL A 178 -3.78 -10.28 11.93
N GLY A 179 -2.68 -9.54 11.72
CA GLY A 179 -1.51 -9.48 12.57
C GLY A 179 -1.20 -8.04 12.94
N SER A 180 -0.19 -7.85 13.76
CA SER A 180 0.43 -6.57 14.12
C SER A 180 1.93 -6.66 13.88
N LEU A 181 2.59 -5.56 13.52
CA LEU A 181 4.05 -5.52 13.44
C LEU A 181 4.66 -5.73 14.83
N TYR A 182 4.05 -5.13 15.84
CA TYR A 182 4.40 -5.29 17.25
C TYR A 182 3.10 -5.56 18.02
N ASP A 183 2.86 -6.81 18.39
CA ASP A 183 1.74 -7.16 19.26
C ASP A 183 2.04 -6.70 20.69
N THR A 184 1.42 -5.62 21.13
CA THR A 184 1.67 -5.03 22.47
C THR A 184 1.03 -5.82 23.61
N ASP A 185 0.30 -6.90 23.33
CA ASP A 185 -0.05 -7.88 24.35
C ASP A 185 1.19 -8.67 24.84
N ILE A 186 2.27 -8.74 24.01
CA ILE A 186 3.49 -9.49 24.29
C ILE A 186 4.79 -8.69 24.15
N VAL A 187 4.80 -7.58 23.38
CA VAL A 187 5.97 -6.74 23.14
C VAL A 187 5.90 -5.50 24.03
N ALA A 188 6.97 -5.22 24.77
CA ALA A 188 7.02 -4.03 25.61
C ALA A 188 7.09 -2.75 24.75
N ALA A 189 6.38 -1.70 25.16
CA ALA A 189 6.31 -0.45 24.41
C ALA A 189 7.69 0.19 24.12
N LYS A 190 8.68 0.00 25.02
CA LYS A 190 10.06 0.48 24.83
C LYS A 190 10.81 -0.18 23.68
N ASP A 191 10.37 -1.35 23.25
CA ASP A 191 10.98 -2.14 22.17
C ASP A 191 10.32 -1.88 20.82
N VAL A 192 9.27 -1.02 20.79
CA VAL A 192 8.59 -0.61 19.57
C VAL A 192 9.28 0.63 18.98
N PRO A 193 9.72 0.61 17.72
CA PRO A 193 10.26 1.79 17.05
C PRO A 193 9.27 2.96 17.02
N SER A 194 9.79 4.18 16.86
CA SER A 194 8.95 5.39 16.83
C SER A 194 7.91 5.31 15.71
N MET A 195 6.63 5.37 16.08
CA MET A 195 5.51 5.44 15.14
C MET A 195 5.63 6.66 14.21
N ARG A 196 6.08 7.80 14.76
CA ARG A 196 6.31 9.01 13.95
C ARG A 196 7.41 8.79 12.90
N SER A 197 8.52 8.14 13.26
CA SER A 197 9.59 7.81 12.31
C SER A 197 9.07 6.91 11.19
N PHE A 198 8.19 5.96 11.53
CA PHE A 198 7.53 5.11 10.55
C PHE A 198 6.62 5.91 9.61
N VAL A 199 5.78 6.81 10.14
CA VAL A 199 4.90 7.67 9.35
C VAL A 199 5.71 8.55 8.39
N MET A 200 6.81 9.15 8.87
CA MET A 200 7.68 9.99 8.04
C MET A 200 8.34 9.20 6.91
N SER A 201 8.86 8.00 7.21
CA SER A 201 9.43 7.10 6.20
C SER A 201 8.37 6.66 5.18
N LEU A 202 7.16 6.32 5.64
CA LEU A 202 6.06 5.93 4.78
C LEU A 202 5.64 7.06 3.83
N VAL A 203 5.47 8.29 4.34
CA VAL A 203 5.12 9.46 3.53
C VAL A 203 6.20 9.74 2.49
N ALA A 204 7.47 9.70 2.88
CA ALA A 204 8.59 9.93 1.96
C ALA A 204 8.64 8.89 0.84
N ASN A 205 8.52 7.60 1.17
CA ASN A 205 8.48 6.51 0.18
C ASN A 205 7.27 6.62 -0.74
N LEU A 206 6.08 6.89 -0.19
CA LEU A 206 4.85 7.01 -0.98
C LEU A 206 4.93 8.20 -1.94
N TYR A 207 5.36 9.36 -1.43
CA TYR A 207 5.52 10.56 -2.24
C TYR A 207 6.54 10.35 -3.37
N GLY A 208 7.69 9.77 -3.05
CA GLY A 208 8.74 9.47 -4.04
C GLY A 208 8.25 8.56 -5.16
N LEU A 209 7.47 7.52 -4.85
CA LEU A 209 6.93 6.57 -5.84
C LEU A 209 5.77 7.12 -6.68
N VAL A 210 5.01 8.08 -6.14
CA VAL A 210 3.78 8.58 -6.80
C VAL A 210 4.03 9.89 -7.50
N CYS A 211 4.79 10.81 -6.90
CA CYS A 211 5.04 12.16 -7.40
C CYS A 211 6.46 12.33 -7.97
N GLY A 212 7.39 11.46 -7.58
CA GLY A 212 8.78 11.51 -8.05
C GLY A 212 8.92 11.01 -9.50
N LYS A 213 9.86 11.56 -10.24
CA LYS A 213 10.37 10.92 -11.45
C LYS A 213 11.24 9.76 -10.99
N GLU A 214 10.81 8.53 -11.21
CA GLU A 214 11.76 7.42 -11.15
C GLU A 214 12.93 7.75 -12.07
N CYS A 215 14.16 7.77 -11.53
CA CYS A 215 15.35 7.92 -12.33
C CYS A 215 15.42 6.76 -13.32
N ASN A 216 14.94 6.96 -14.54
CA ASN A 216 15.16 6.10 -15.66
C ASN A 216 16.66 6.17 -16.01
N GLY A 217 17.46 5.26 -15.49
CA GLY A 217 18.87 5.20 -15.86
C GLY A 217 19.78 4.50 -14.87
N VAL A 218 19.50 3.26 -14.52
CA VAL A 218 20.55 2.31 -14.11
C VAL A 218 20.25 0.99 -14.80
N ASP A 219 21.17 0.58 -15.71
CA ASP A 219 21.19 -0.73 -16.31
C ASP A 219 21.21 -1.81 -15.23
N PHE A 220 20.09 -2.49 -15.03
CA PHE A 220 20.03 -3.72 -14.24
C PHE A 220 20.26 -4.93 -15.13
N ALA A 221 21.51 -5.14 -15.55
CA ALA A 221 21.96 -6.37 -16.20
C ALA A 221 22.15 -7.55 -15.24
N THR A 222 21.78 -7.44 -13.95
CA THR A 222 21.94 -8.53 -12.98
C THR A 222 20.81 -8.57 -11.95
N CYS A 223 19.56 -8.72 -12.37
CA CYS A 223 18.57 -9.34 -11.50
C CYS A 223 18.68 -10.85 -11.73
N GLY A 224 19.16 -11.57 -10.70
CA GLY A 224 19.49 -12.97 -10.78
C GLY A 224 18.40 -13.82 -11.42
N THR A 225 18.69 -14.33 -12.57
CA THR A 225 17.96 -15.40 -13.21
C THR A 225 18.19 -16.67 -12.39
N ASN A 226 17.20 -17.07 -11.59
CA ASN A 226 17.08 -18.49 -11.32
C ASN A 226 16.68 -19.14 -12.64
N SER A 227 17.68 -19.69 -13.28
CA SER A 227 17.56 -20.57 -14.42
C SER A 227 16.79 -21.81 -14.02
N ASP A 228 15.51 -21.90 -14.45
CA ASP A 228 14.88 -23.15 -14.88
C ASP A 228 13.45 -22.86 -15.29
N ALA A 229 13.27 -22.37 -16.52
CA ALA A 229 12.06 -22.62 -17.33
C ALA A 229 12.37 -22.20 -18.78
N ALA A 230 12.82 -23.16 -19.57
CA ALA A 230 12.80 -23.04 -21.01
C ALA A 230 11.35 -22.94 -21.50
N ASN A 231 10.95 -21.77 -22.02
CA ASN A 231 10.17 -21.69 -23.26
C ASN A 231 10.13 -20.24 -23.73
N GLY A 232 10.55 -20.03 -24.95
CA GLY A 232 10.77 -18.74 -25.57
C GLY A 232 9.45 -18.02 -25.90
N GLY A 233 9.34 -16.82 -25.39
CA GLY A 233 8.46 -15.77 -25.86
C GLY A 233 9.24 -14.48 -25.80
N ALA A 234 9.59 -13.92 -26.97
CA ALA A 234 10.30 -12.65 -27.08
C ALA A 234 9.45 -11.52 -26.48
N THR A 235 9.77 -11.11 -25.28
CA THR A 235 9.24 -9.86 -24.70
C THR A 235 10.08 -8.72 -25.24
N ASN A 236 9.43 -7.80 -25.96
CA ASN A 236 9.99 -6.51 -26.35
C ASN A 236 10.59 -5.83 -25.12
N GLY A 237 11.90 -5.55 -25.13
CA GLY A 237 12.70 -5.04 -24.02
C GLY A 237 12.28 -3.66 -23.52
N LYS A 238 11.12 -3.54 -22.85
CA LYS A 238 10.82 -2.42 -21.95
C LYS A 238 11.45 -2.74 -20.60
N SER A 239 12.41 -1.92 -20.16
CA SER A 239 12.96 -1.98 -18.82
C SER A 239 11.81 -1.88 -17.80
N CYS A 240 11.65 -2.92 -16.99
CA CYS A 240 10.65 -2.93 -15.90
C CYS A 240 11.01 -1.86 -14.87
N ALA A 241 10.06 -1.02 -14.48
CA ALA A 241 10.27 -0.03 -13.43
C ALA A 241 10.70 -0.71 -12.12
N LYS A 242 11.71 -0.18 -11.45
CA LYS A 242 12.32 -0.79 -10.24
C LYS A 242 11.29 -1.14 -9.16
N TRP A 243 10.33 -0.26 -8.91
CA TRP A 243 9.27 -0.49 -7.95
C TRP A 243 8.37 -1.68 -8.33
N PHE A 244 8.13 -1.88 -9.63
CA PHE A 244 7.28 -2.96 -10.11
C PHE A 244 7.98 -4.32 -10.00
N CYS A 245 9.30 -4.37 -10.26
CA CYS A 245 10.09 -5.57 -10.00
C CYS A 245 10.08 -5.92 -8.50
N GLU A 246 10.19 -4.92 -7.61
CA GLU A 246 10.09 -5.09 -6.16
C GLU A 246 8.69 -5.58 -5.75
N TYR A 247 7.62 -5.02 -6.33
CA TYR A 247 6.26 -5.45 -6.10
C TYR A 247 6.06 -6.94 -6.44
N LYS A 248 6.46 -7.33 -7.66
CA LYS A 248 6.37 -8.74 -8.11
C LYS A 248 7.22 -9.67 -7.25
N GLY A 249 8.45 -9.29 -6.95
CA GLY A 249 9.36 -10.06 -6.11
C GLY A 249 8.89 -10.21 -4.65
N SER A 250 8.03 -9.29 -4.18
CA SER A 250 7.43 -9.34 -2.84
C SER A 250 6.08 -10.05 -2.81
N SER A 251 5.57 -10.51 -3.95
CA SER A 251 4.24 -11.13 -4.03
C SER A 251 4.18 -12.43 -3.25
N THR A 252 3.19 -12.54 -2.37
CA THR A 252 2.95 -13.77 -1.60
C THR A 252 2.04 -14.76 -2.31
N ILE A 253 1.45 -14.39 -3.45
CA ILE A 253 0.51 -15.24 -4.18
C ILE A 253 1.06 -15.78 -5.49
N LEU A 254 2.02 -15.10 -6.15
CA LEU A 254 2.62 -15.61 -7.37
C LEU A 254 3.23 -17.02 -7.17
N GLY A 255 2.98 -17.89 -8.14
CA GLY A 255 3.42 -19.27 -8.12
C GLY A 255 2.60 -20.20 -7.21
N ASN A 256 1.62 -19.68 -6.46
CA ASN A 256 0.79 -20.45 -5.54
C ASN A 256 -0.59 -20.78 -6.13
N GLU A 257 -1.17 -21.88 -5.64
CA GLU A 257 -2.57 -22.21 -5.86
C GLU A 257 -3.46 -21.20 -5.13
N VAL A 258 -4.48 -20.68 -5.81
CA VAL A 258 -5.33 -19.61 -5.32
C VAL A 258 -6.80 -19.88 -5.59
N LYS A 259 -7.66 -19.29 -4.75
CA LYS A 259 -9.12 -19.21 -4.95
C LYS A 259 -9.46 -17.78 -5.35
N ILE A 260 -10.22 -17.65 -6.43
CA ILE A 260 -10.78 -16.37 -6.89
C ILE A 260 -12.13 -16.20 -6.19
N ILE A 261 -12.29 -15.11 -5.43
CA ILE A 261 -13.49 -14.85 -4.64
C ILE A 261 -14.13 -13.54 -5.13
N GLN A 262 -15.40 -13.63 -5.56
CA GLN A 262 -16.20 -12.49 -5.97
C GLN A 262 -17.52 -12.50 -5.18
N ALA A 263 -17.91 -11.33 -4.66
CA ALA A 263 -19.11 -11.19 -3.82
C ALA A 263 -19.22 -12.24 -2.69
N GLY A 264 -18.06 -12.67 -2.13
CA GLY A 264 -18.01 -13.66 -1.04
C GLY A 264 -18.04 -15.11 -1.50
N ALA A 265 -18.31 -15.41 -2.77
CA ALA A 265 -18.33 -16.76 -3.32
C ALA A 265 -17.02 -17.08 -4.06
N VAL A 266 -16.59 -18.35 -4.02
CA VAL A 266 -15.49 -18.84 -4.85
C VAL A 266 -16.04 -19.01 -6.28
N VAL A 267 -15.46 -18.26 -7.22
CA VAL A 267 -15.84 -18.26 -8.64
C VAL A 267 -14.82 -18.96 -9.54
N GLY A 268 -13.65 -19.29 -9.01
CA GLY A 268 -12.61 -20.03 -9.72
C GLY A 268 -11.47 -20.44 -8.80
N GLU A 269 -10.72 -21.46 -9.21
CA GLU A 269 -9.50 -21.91 -8.54
C GLU A 269 -8.43 -22.16 -9.60
N GLY A 270 -7.17 -21.98 -9.26
CA GLY A 270 -6.06 -22.18 -10.16
C GLY A 270 -4.76 -21.62 -9.60
N ARG A 271 -3.74 -21.54 -10.45
CA ARG A 271 -2.40 -21.06 -10.08
C ARG A 271 -2.20 -19.61 -10.52
N ALA A 272 -1.76 -18.75 -9.62
CA ALA A 272 -1.36 -17.38 -9.93
C ALA A 272 -0.01 -17.40 -10.67
N VAL A 273 -0.04 -17.06 -11.97
CA VAL A 273 1.14 -17.27 -12.86
C VAL A 273 1.89 -15.98 -13.18
N LEU A 274 1.21 -14.83 -13.22
CA LEU A 274 1.80 -13.57 -13.64
C LEU A 274 1.09 -12.39 -12.98
N ILE A 275 1.83 -11.31 -12.73
CA ILE A 275 1.29 -9.96 -12.59
C ILE A 275 1.86 -9.18 -13.78
N ASP A 276 0.96 -8.67 -14.65
CA ASP A 276 1.33 -7.94 -15.85
C ASP A 276 1.72 -6.48 -15.56
N ASP A 277 2.12 -5.74 -16.60
CA ASP A 277 2.60 -4.36 -16.48
C ASP A 277 1.51 -3.37 -16.03
N ASP A 278 0.23 -3.74 -16.17
CA ASP A 278 -0.93 -3.00 -15.65
C ASP A 278 -1.32 -3.45 -14.23
N CYS A 279 -0.47 -4.26 -13.58
CA CYS A 279 -0.69 -4.86 -12.25
C CYS A 279 -1.91 -5.81 -12.18
N HIS A 280 -2.41 -6.33 -13.29
CA HIS A 280 -3.44 -7.36 -13.29
C HIS A 280 -2.84 -8.72 -12.91
N LEU A 281 -3.61 -9.53 -12.20
CA LEU A 281 -3.22 -10.87 -11.82
C LEU A 281 -3.75 -11.90 -12.82
N HIS A 282 -2.87 -12.69 -13.39
CA HIS A 282 -3.19 -13.80 -14.25
C HIS A 282 -3.24 -15.10 -13.44
N VAL A 283 -4.35 -15.81 -13.55
CA VAL A 283 -4.58 -17.11 -12.91
C VAL A 283 -4.85 -18.16 -13.98
N LEU A 284 -4.00 -19.18 -14.05
CA LEU A 284 -4.25 -20.37 -14.86
C LEU A 284 -5.19 -21.28 -14.05
N CYS A 285 -6.44 -21.34 -14.48
CA CYS A 285 -7.48 -22.10 -13.81
C CYS A 285 -7.30 -23.61 -13.99
N ASP A 286 -7.86 -24.41 -13.08
CA ASP A 286 -7.74 -25.87 -13.07
C ASP A 286 -8.31 -26.55 -14.34
N ASP A 287 -9.23 -25.88 -15.06
CA ASP A 287 -9.80 -26.30 -16.35
C ASP A 287 -8.95 -25.92 -17.57
N GLY A 288 -7.79 -25.26 -17.34
CA GLY A 288 -6.81 -24.91 -18.36
C GLY A 288 -7.03 -23.55 -19.02
N HIS A 289 -8.08 -22.79 -18.69
CA HIS A 289 -8.21 -21.41 -19.16
C HIS A 289 -7.46 -20.41 -18.28
N GLU A 290 -7.05 -19.29 -18.85
CA GLU A 290 -6.43 -18.20 -18.13
C GLU A 290 -7.47 -17.13 -17.79
N THR A 291 -7.55 -16.74 -16.52
CA THR A 291 -8.40 -15.65 -16.03
C THR A 291 -7.53 -14.47 -15.64
N ILE A 292 -7.82 -13.28 -16.23
CA ILE A 292 -7.14 -12.03 -15.90
C ILE A 292 -8.00 -11.25 -14.92
N LEU A 293 -7.47 -11.01 -13.74
CA LEU A 293 -8.14 -10.27 -12.67
C LEU A 293 -7.72 -8.79 -12.75
N SER A 294 -8.64 -7.97 -13.27
CA SER A 294 -8.44 -6.55 -13.55
C SER A 294 -9.41 -5.65 -12.79
N THR A 295 -10.14 -6.16 -11.80
CA THR A 295 -11.12 -5.37 -11.05
C THR A 295 -10.90 -5.47 -9.55
N GLY A 296 -11.18 -4.36 -8.85
CA GLY A 296 -11.15 -4.32 -7.39
C GLY A 296 -12.24 -5.16 -6.71
N GLU A 297 -13.17 -5.74 -7.46
CA GLU A 297 -14.29 -6.54 -6.94
C GLU A 297 -13.92 -7.99 -6.62
N VAL A 298 -12.71 -8.40 -6.98
CA VAL A 298 -12.22 -9.75 -6.77
C VAL A 298 -11.16 -9.77 -5.67
N SER A 299 -11.20 -10.76 -4.80
CA SER A 299 -10.14 -11.06 -3.85
C SER A 299 -9.55 -12.45 -4.11
N VAL A 300 -8.29 -12.62 -3.74
CA VAL A 300 -7.55 -13.88 -3.95
C VAL A 300 -7.12 -14.43 -2.60
N ARG A 301 -7.26 -15.74 -2.40
CA ARG A 301 -6.75 -16.46 -1.22
C ARG A 301 -5.93 -17.65 -1.67
N LYS A 302 -4.85 -17.98 -0.95
CA LYS A 302 -4.14 -19.23 -1.17
C LYS A 302 -5.06 -20.42 -0.95
N ARG A 303 -4.96 -21.44 -1.82
CA ARG A 303 -5.69 -22.72 -1.64
C ARG A 303 -5.15 -23.42 -0.38
N GLY A 304 -6.02 -23.89 0.48
CA GLY A 304 -5.63 -24.58 1.72
C GLY A 304 -5.59 -23.71 3.00
N LEU A 305 -5.69 -22.38 2.88
CA LEU A 305 -5.95 -21.52 4.04
C LEU A 305 -7.47 -21.42 4.27
N LYS A 306 -7.90 -21.78 5.50
CA LYS A 306 -9.30 -21.66 5.94
C LYS A 306 -9.68 -20.20 6.14
#